data_6a87c118775c6059ac34a927e2529e78
#
_entry.id   6a87c118775c6059ac34a927e2529e78
#
_cell.length_a   1.000
_cell.length_b   1.000
_cell.length_c   1.000
_cell.angle_alpha   90.00
_cell.angle_beta   90.00
_cell.angle_gamma   90.00
#
_symmetry.space_group_name_H-M   'P 1'
#
loop_
_entity.id
_entity.type
_entity.pdbx_description
1 polymer ?
#
loop_
_entity_poly.entity_id
_entity_poly.type
_entity_poly.pdbx_seq_one_letter_code
_entity_poly.pdbx_strand_id
1 'polypeptide(L)'
;MRALSNLFYQRRTLTLLLILTPPLLWFGVVYVGSLLTLLSQSVLTFDDMSMSVVAELTTANFAGLLVPANLDIVLRTLGMAIAVTLGTVLIGFPMAYYMAHHASPTEKGFFFVGVMLPMWASYIVKAYAWTVLLAQGGVIYWALDALGWRGALQAVLQLPVIGGDTLATSNLGRFLVFTYIWLPFMVLPIQAAIERVPANLLLASGDLGGRPLQTFRHVLWPLAFPGVVAGSIFTFSLTLGDYIIPQLVGPSGLYIGNMVYTMQGTIGNIPMAAAFTCVPIVLITIYLAMARRLGAFNAL
;
A
#
# COMPACT_ATOMS: atom_id res chain seq x y z
N MET A 1 -41.32 -0.89 -26.83
CA MET A 1 -40.57 -0.23 -25.74
C MET A 1 -41.31 -0.16 -24.41
N ARG A 2 -42.59 0.27 -24.35
CA ARG A 2 -43.35 0.37 -23.08
C ARG A 2 -43.55 -0.97 -22.35
N ALA A 3 -43.75 -2.09 -23.08
CA ALA A 3 -43.92 -3.43 -22.48
C ALA A 3 -42.63 -3.91 -21.76
N LEU A 4 -41.46 -3.70 -22.38
CA LEU A 4 -40.16 -4.03 -21.77
C LEU A 4 -39.88 -3.15 -20.52
N SER A 5 -40.19 -1.85 -20.62
CA SER A 5 -40.04 -0.93 -19.48
C SER A 5 -40.91 -1.35 -18.28
N ASN A 6 -42.18 -1.77 -18.54
CA ASN A 6 -43.06 -2.25 -17.48
C ASN A 6 -42.61 -3.58 -16.87
N LEU A 7 -42.02 -4.47 -17.67
CA LEU A 7 -41.48 -5.76 -17.18
C LEU A 7 -40.30 -5.57 -16.26
N PHE A 8 -39.42 -4.62 -16.58
CA PHE A 8 -38.27 -4.24 -15.74
C PHE A 8 -38.71 -3.53 -14.46
N TYR A 9 -39.75 -2.69 -14.53
CA TYR A 9 -40.27 -2.01 -13.34
C TYR A 9 -40.98 -2.96 -12.36
N GLN A 10 -41.73 -3.96 -12.89
CA GLN A 10 -42.44 -4.94 -12.08
C GLN A 10 -41.54 -6.03 -11.50
N ARG A 11 -40.42 -6.36 -12.14
CA ARG A 11 -39.49 -7.41 -11.68
C ARG A 11 -38.13 -6.81 -11.27
N ARG A 12 -38.10 -6.20 -10.10
CA ARG A 12 -36.90 -5.55 -9.53
C ARG A 12 -35.68 -6.46 -9.52
N THR A 13 -35.84 -7.76 -9.24
CA THR A 13 -34.79 -8.78 -9.28
C THR A 13 -34.21 -8.98 -10.68
N LEU A 14 -35.04 -8.98 -11.71
CA LEU A 14 -34.61 -9.16 -13.08
C LEU A 14 -33.81 -7.94 -13.59
N THR A 15 -34.23 -6.75 -13.21
CA THR A 15 -33.50 -5.51 -13.49
C THR A 15 -32.16 -5.48 -12.77
N LEU A 16 -32.11 -5.86 -11.48
CA LEU A 16 -30.86 -5.95 -10.72
C LEU A 16 -29.90 -6.97 -11.34
N LEU A 17 -30.40 -8.17 -11.70
CA LEU A 17 -29.58 -9.19 -12.36
C LEU A 17 -29.00 -8.67 -13.67
N LEU A 18 -29.80 -8.04 -14.54
CA LEU A 18 -29.35 -7.50 -15.81
C LEU A 18 -28.29 -6.40 -15.66
N ILE A 19 -28.46 -5.51 -14.69
CA ILE A 19 -27.50 -4.43 -14.43
C ILE A 19 -26.21 -4.97 -13.81
N LEU A 20 -26.31 -5.96 -12.92
CA LEU A 20 -25.15 -6.51 -12.21
C LEU A 20 -24.41 -7.58 -13.02
N THR A 21 -25.06 -8.25 -13.94
CA THR A 21 -24.45 -9.34 -14.73
C THR A 21 -23.19 -8.90 -15.49
N PRO A 22 -23.16 -7.80 -16.26
CA PRO A 22 -21.95 -7.39 -16.97
C PRO A 22 -20.76 -7.11 -16.03
N PRO A 23 -20.87 -6.29 -14.97
CA PRO A 23 -19.75 -6.05 -14.07
C PRO A 23 -19.37 -7.30 -13.26
N LEU A 24 -20.33 -8.15 -12.86
CA LEU A 24 -20.02 -9.39 -12.14
C LEU A 24 -19.35 -10.43 -13.04
N LEU A 25 -19.76 -10.56 -14.31
CA LEU A 25 -19.06 -11.41 -15.26
C LEU A 25 -17.64 -10.93 -15.52
N TRP A 26 -17.46 -9.63 -15.73
CA TRP A 26 -16.12 -9.07 -15.91
C TRP A 26 -15.24 -9.32 -14.68
N PHE A 27 -15.72 -8.99 -13.48
CA PHE A 27 -15.00 -9.21 -12.25
C PHE A 27 -14.75 -10.70 -11.96
N GLY A 28 -15.77 -11.55 -12.10
CA GLY A 28 -15.68 -12.98 -11.80
C GLY A 28 -14.81 -13.75 -12.80
N VAL A 29 -15.01 -13.53 -14.10
CA VAL A 29 -14.30 -14.29 -15.14
C VAL A 29 -12.92 -13.69 -15.40
N VAL A 30 -12.85 -12.39 -15.66
CA VAL A 30 -11.58 -11.78 -16.06
C VAL A 30 -10.65 -11.58 -14.86
N TYR A 31 -11.14 -11.01 -13.75
CA TYR A 31 -10.30 -10.70 -12.60
C TYR A 31 -10.08 -11.90 -11.70
N VAL A 32 -11.16 -12.47 -11.14
CA VAL A 32 -11.03 -13.62 -10.23
C VAL A 32 -10.56 -14.86 -10.98
N GLY A 33 -11.05 -15.11 -12.20
CA GLY A 33 -10.63 -16.24 -13.03
C GLY A 33 -9.14 -16.20 -13.36
N SER A 34 -8.62 -15.05 -13.81
CA SER A 34 -7.17 -14.91 -14.08
C SER A 34 -6.31 -15.08 -12.82
N LEU A 35 -6.77 -14.56 -11.68
CA LEU A 35 -6.08 -14.75 -10.40
C LEU A 35 -6.06 -16.23 -9.98
N LEU A 36 -7.19 -16.93 -10.07
CA LEU A 36 -7.27 -18.36 -9.75
C LEU A 36 -6.41 -19.19 -10.70
N THR A 37 -6.38 -18.85 -11.99
CA THR A 37 -5.51 -19.52 -12.96
C THR A 37 -4.04 -19.30 -12.60
N LEU A 38 -3.64 -18.06 -12.26
CA LEU A 38 -2.28 -17.79 -11.81
C LEU A 38 -1.95 -18.59 -10.54
N LEU A 39 -2.83 -18.56 -9.53
CA LEU A 39 -2.61 -19.29 -8.28
C LEU A 39 -2.56 -20.80 -8.48
N SER A 40 -3.34 -21.36 -9.43
CA SER A 40 -3.26 -22.79 -9.75
C SER A 40 -1.90 -23.19 -10.32
N GLN A 41 -1.19 -22.27 -10.99
CA GLN A 41 0.18 -22.53 -11.46
C GLN A 41 1.16 -22.77 -10.30
N SER A 42 0.91 -22.24 -9.10
CA SER A 42 1.81 -22.38 -7.94
C SER A 42 2.06 -23.83 -7.51
N VAL A 43 1.16 -24.73 -7.86
CA VAL A 43 1.25 -26.17 -7.56
C VAL A 43 1.71 -27.02 -8.74
N LEU A 44 2.11 -26.39 -9.86
CA LEU A 44 2.65 -27.08 -11.03
C LEU A 44 4.18 -27.10 -11.00
N THR A 45 4.76 -28.07 -11.72
CA THR A 45 6.20 -28.25 -11.82
C THR A 45 6.75 -27.40 -12.99
N PHE A 46 7.89 -26.77 -12.78
CA PHE A 46 8.67 -26.15 -13.84
C PHE A 46 9.82 -27.10 -14.19
N ASP A 47 9.93 -27.49 -15.46
CA ASP A 47 11.04 -28.30 -15.96
C ASP A 47 12.14 -27.39 -16.47
N ASP A 48 13.28 -27.38 -15.79
CA ASP A 48 14.44 -26.55 -16.13
C ASP A 48 15.09 -26.99 -17.47
N MET A 49 14.93 -28.25 -17.89
CA MET A 49 15.50 -28.73 -19.13
C MET A 49 14.75 -28.25 -20.37
N SER A 50 13.42 -28.33 -20.31
CA SER A 50 12.56 -27.84 -21.40
C SER A 50 12.15 -26.38 -21.25
N MET A 51 12.50 -25.72 -20.14
CA MET A 51 12.11 -24.35 -19.78
C MET A 51 10.59 -24.15 -19.90
N SER A 52 9.82 -25.15 -19.50
CA SER A 52 8.36 -25.16 -19.64
C SER A 52 7.65 -25.64 -18.38
N VAL A 53 6.40 -25.23 -18.25
CA VAL A 53 5.51 -25.69 -17.15
C VAL A 53 4.96 -27.03 -17.52
N VAL A 54 5.14 -28.01 -16.65
CA VAL A 54 4.61 -29.38 -16.77
C VAL A 54 3.40 -29.54 -15.85
N ALA A 55 2.37 -30.23 -16.35
CA ALA A 55 1.14 -30.47 -15.59
C ALA A 55 1.28 -31.58 -14.52
N GLU A 56 2.37 -31.51 -13.76
CA GLU A 56 2.63 -32.37 -12.60
C GLU A 56 2.46 -31.57 -11.32
N LEU A 57 1.65 -32.07 -10.40
CA LEU A 57 1.40 -31.40 -9.13
C LEU A 57 2.58 -31.54 -8.19
N THR A 58 3.02 -30.41 -7.65
CA THR A 58 4.14 -30.35 -6.68
C THR A 58 3.89 -29.30 -5.60
N THR A 59 4.48 -29.51 -4.43
CA THR A 59 4.59 -28.52 -3.36
C THR A 59 5.99 -27.91 -3.28
N ALA A 60 6.90 -28.28 -4.18
CA ALA A 60 8.30 -27.84 -4.16
C ALA A 60 8.43 -26.31 -4.26
N ASN A 61 7.55 -25.64 -5.00
CA ASN A 61 7.55 -24.18 -5.10
C ASN A 61 7.34 -23.52 -3.73
N PHE A 62 6.43 -24.04 -2.92
CA PHE A 62 6.21 -23.54 -1.55
C PHE A 62 7.36 -23.89 -0.60
N ALA A 63 7.95 -25.07 -0.73
CA ALA A 63 9.18 -25.42 -0.01
C ALA A 63 10.33 -24.49 -0.41
N GLY A 64 10.41 -24.12 -1.68
CA GLY A 64 11.36 -23.14 -2.21
C GLY A 64 11.22 -21.75 -1.57
N LEU A 65 10.02 -21.32 -1.18
CA LEU A 65 9.82 -20.04 -0.47
C LEU A 65 10.50 -20.03 0.91
N LEU A 66 10.67 -21.19 1.54
CA LEU A 66 11.29 -21.33 2.86
C LEU A 66 12.82 -21.39 2.82
N VAL A 67 13.41 -21.43 1.63
CA VAL A 67 14.88 -21.32 1.47
C VAL A 67 15.32 -19.95 2.02
N PRO A 68 16.43 -19.87 2.79
CA PRO A 68 16.85 -18.64 3.47
C PRO A 68 16.92 -17.41 2.57
N ALA A 69 17.36 -17.56 1.32
CA ALA A 69 17.44 -16.46 0.35
C ALA A 69 16.04 -15.89 -0.02
N ASN A 70 15.04 -16.77 -0.21
CA ASN A 70 13.68 -16.37 -0.55
C ASN A 70 12.93 -15.83 0.67
N LEU A 71 13.19 -16.42 1.85
CA LEU A 71 12.64 -15.93 3.11
C LEU A 71 13.15 -14.52 3.42
N ASP A 72 14.41 -14.21 3.15
CA ASP A 72 14.97 -12.85 3.29
C ASP A 72 14.22 -11.84 2.40
N ILE A 73 13.89 -12.22 1.15
CA ILE A 73 13.08 -11.40 0.25
C ILE A 73 11.71 -11.09 0.87
N VAL A 74 11.05 -12.10 1.42
CA VAL A 74 9.73 -11.95 2.06
C VAL A 74 9.81 -11.04 3.28
N LEU A 75 10.78 -11.29 4.17
CA LEU A 75 10.95 -10.52 5.41
C LEU A 75 11.34 -9.06 5.12
N ARG A 76 12.20 -8.82 4.16
CA ARG A 76 12.60 -7.49 3.73
C ARG A 76 11.42 -6.71 3.15
N THR A 77 10.61 -7.35 2.30
CA THR A 77 9.41 -6.72 1.72
C THR A 77 8.38 -6.42 2.81
N LEU A 78 8.13 -7.37 3.71
CA LEU A 78 7.21 -7.18 4.84
C LEU A 78 7.66 -6.06 5.77
N GLY A 79 8.94 -6.02 6.14
CA GLY A 79 9.52 -4.98 6.97
C GLY A 79 9.35 -3.59 6.36
N MET A 80 9.62 -3.45 5.05
CA MET A 80 9.41 -2.20 4.33
C MET A 80 7.92 -1.82 4.28
N ALA A 81 7.02 -2.76 3.99
CA ALA A 81 5.58 -2.49 3.95
C ALA A 81 5.04 -2.02 5.31
N ILE A 82 5.49 -2.62 6.41
CA ILE A 82 5.15 -2.17 7.76
C ILE A 82 5.71 -0.77 8.03
N ALA A 83 6.98 -0.54 7.74
CA ALA A 83 7.64 0.75 7.96
C ALA A 83 6.93 1.88 7.18
N VAL A 84 6.64 1.66 5.89
CA VAL A 84 5.92 2.64 5.04
C VAL A 84 4.51 2.90 5.56
N THR A 85 3.79 1.86 5.98
CA THR A 85 2.45 2.01 6.53
C THR A 85 2.48 2.84 7.81
N LEU A 86 3.41 2.57 8.72
CA LEU A 86 3.58 3.36 9.96
C LEU A 86 4.01 4.80 9.65
N GLY A 87 4.95 4.99 8.71
CA GLY A 87 5.40 6.31 8.29
C GLY A 87 4.27 7.15 7.67
N THR A 88 3.45 6.53 6.81
CA THR A 88 2.30 7.22 6.20
C THR A 88 1.21 7.54 7.21
N VAL A 89 0.97 6.70 8.24
CA VAL A 89 0.06 7.03 9.36
C VAL A 89 0.61 8.20 10.18
N LEU A 90 1.89 8.16 10.51
CA LEU A 90 2.54 9.19 11.34
C LEU A 90 2.48 10.58 10.70
N ILE A 91 2.64 10.66 9.38
CA ILE A 91 2.55 11.91 8.61
C ILE A 91 1.10 12.23 8.26
N GLY A 92 0.36 11.24 7.79
CA GLY A 92 -0.99 11.40 7.26
C GLY A 92 -2.03 11.74 8.34
N PHE A 93 -1.91 11.18 9.53
CA PHE A 93 -2.87 11.45 10.61
C PHE A 93 -2.86 12.91 11.07
N PRO A 94 -1.73 13.53 11.44
CA PRO A 94 -1.68 14.94 11.79
C PRO A 94 -2.16 15.84 10.65
N MET A 95 -1.80 15.52 9.41
CA MET A 95 -2.20 16.26 8.23
C MET A 95 -3.74 16.19 8.02
N ALA A 96 -4.31 14.99 8.07
CA ALA A 96 -5.75 14.79 7.97
C ALA A 96 -6.52 15.47 9.11
N TYR A 97 -5.97 15.43 10.33
CA TYR A 97 -6.54 16.11 11.50
C TYR A 97 -6.57 17.63 11.32
N TYR A 98 -5.45 18.20 10.86
CA TYR A 98 -5.39 19.64 10.58
C TYR A 98 -6.41 20.03 9.50
N MET A 99 -6.47 19.28 8.40
CA MET A 99 -7.41 19.52 7.31
C MET A 99 -8.88 19.43 7.73
N ALA A 100 -9.20 18.54 8.67
CA ALA A 100 -10.58 18.33 9.12
C ALA A 100 -11.06 19.40 10.14
N HIS A 101 -10.18 19.87 11.03
CA HIS A 101 -10.60 20.67 12.18
C HIS A 101 -10.03 22.10 12.21
N HIS A 102 -8.91 22.38 11.56
CA HIS A 102 -8.21 23.66 11.71
C HIS A 102 -8.09 24.44 10.38
N ALA A 103 -8.08 23.75 9.25
CA ALA A 103 -7.86 24.37 7.96
C ALA A 103 -9.07 25.20 7.53
N SER A 104 -8.83 26.45 7.10
CA SER A 104 -9.80 27.25 6.37
C SER A 104 -10.19 26.58 5.05
N PRO A 105 -11.32 26.92 4.41
CA PRO A 105 -11.72 26.33 3.13
C PRO A 105 -10.64 26.43 2.04
N THR A 106 -9.89 27.53 2.00
CA THR A 106 -8.79 27.76 1.05
C THR A 106 -7.60 26.87 1.35
N GLU A 107 -7.18 26.78 2.62
CA GLU A 107 -6.09 25.91 3.06
C GLU A 107 -6.44 24.43 2.84
N LYS A 108 -7.67 24.02 3.17
CA LYS A 108 -8.15 22.66 2.92
C LYS A 108 -8.05 22.31 1.43
N GLY A 109 -8.47 23.24 0.54
CA GLY A 109 -8.31 23.06 -0.90
C GLY A 109 -6.85 22.91 -1.33
N PHE A 110 -5.96 23.74 -0.79
CA PHE A 110 -4.52 23.67 -1.07
C PHE A 110 -3.90 22.33 -0.61
N PHE A 111 -4.17 21.91 0.63
CA PHE A 111 -3.71 20.62 1.13
C PHE A 111 -4.28 19.46 0.33
N PHE A 112 -5.56 19.50 -0.02
CA PHE A 112 -6.20 18.48 -0.84
C PHE A 112 -5.51 18.33 -2.21
N VAL A 113 -5.27 19.45 -2.91
CA VAL A 113 -4.53 19.44 -4.18
C VAL A 113 -3.11 18.93 -3.98
N GLY A 114 -2.39 19.37 -2.93
CA GLY A 114 -1.04 18.92 -2.62
C GLY A 114 -0.95 17.40 -2.37
N VAL A 115 -1.93 16.84 -1.63
CA VAL A 115 -2.03 15.39 -1.39
C VAL A 115 -2.39 14.64 -2.67
N MET A 116 -3.29 15.20 -3.52
CA MET A 116 -3.71 14.56 -4.76
C MET A 116 -2.69 14.63 -5.89
N LEU A 117 -1.81 15.63 -5.87
CA LEU A 117 -0.84 15.87 -6.93
C LEU A 117 0.02 14.64 -7.26
N PRO A 118 0.52 13.87 -6.28
CA PRO A 118 1.20 12.61 -6.57
C PRO A 118 0.37 11.58 -7.34
N MET A 119 -0.95 11.59 -7.20
CA MET A 119 -1.82 10.63 -7.90
C MET A 119 -1.99 10.98 -9.38
N TRP A 120 -1.90 12.25 -9.75
CA TRP A 120 -2.07 12.70 -11.13
C TRP A 120 -0.81 12.51 -12.00
N ALA A 121 0.35 12.49 -11.37
CA ALA A 121 1.60 12.27 -12.09
C ALA A 121 1.79 10.77 -12.41
N SER A 122 2.40 10.47 -13.57
CA SER A 122 2.76 9.12 -13.95
C SER A 122 3.63 8.45 -12.88
N TYR A 123 3.33 7.19 -12.55
CA TYR A 123 4.06 6.43 -11.54
C TYR A 123 5.56 6.34 -11.84
N ILE A 124 5.90 5.98 -13.07
CA ILE A 124 7.29 5.83 -13.53
C ILE A 124 8.03 7.17 -13.48
N VAL A 125 7.39 8.25 -13.92
CA VAL A 125 7.99 9.60 -13.89
C VAL A 125 8.33 10.01 -12.47
N LYS A 126 7.43 9.75 -11.51
CA LYS A 126 7.70 10.01 -10.09
C LYS A 126 8.88 9.20 -9.58
N ALA A 127 8.93 7.91 -9.91
CA ALA A 127 10.02 7.03 -9.49
C ALA A 127 11.38 7.55 -9.97
N TYR A 128 11.50 7.91 -11.24
CA TYR A 128 12.74 8.51 -11.78
C TYR A 128 13.02 9.89 -11.20
N ALA A 129 12.04 10.76 -11.02
CA ALA A 129 12.23 12.06 -10.38
C ALA A 129 12.83 11.91 -8.98
N TRP A 130 12.35 10.94 -8.21
CA TRP A 130 12.90 10.65 -6.88
C TRP A 130 14.33 10.12 -6.92
N THR A 131 14.73 9.32 -7.92
CA THR A 131 16.15 8.90 -8.06
C THR A 131 17.07 10.10 -8.22
N VAL A 132 16.64 11.11 -9.00
CA VAL A 132 17.40 12.35 -9.20
C VAL A 132 17.41 13.20 -7.93
N LEU A 133 16.28 13.34 -7.23
CA LEU A 133 16.19 14.10 -5.99
C LEU A 133 17.05 13.52 -4.86
N LEU A 134 17.13 12.18 -4.78
CA LEU A 134 17.89 11.44 -3.77
C LEU A 134 19.37 11.24 -4.12
N ALA A 135 19.80 11.58 -5.34
CA ALA A 135 21.21 11.48 -5.76
C ALA A 135 22.08 12.48 -4.98
N GLN A 136 23.38 12.19 -4.83
CA GLN A 136 24.33 13.05 -4.10
C GLN A 136 24.40 14.50 -4.62
N GLY A 137 24.16 14.73 -5.90
CA GLY A 137 24.05 16.07 -6.50
C GLY A 137 22.61 16.61 -6.55
N GLY A 138 21.65 15.92 -5.93
CA GLY A 138 20.23 16.30 -5.95
C GLY A 138 19.88 17.38 -4.94
N VAL A 139 18.67 17.92 -5.09
CA VAL A 139 18.15 19.04 -4.27
C VAL A 139 18.13 18.72 -2.78
N ILE A 140 17.86 17.45 -2.39
CA ILE A 140 17.84 17.05 -0.98
C ILE A 140 19.24 17.16 -0.36
N TYR A 141 20.29 16.72 -1.04
CA TYR A 141 21.65 16.88 -0.56
C TYR A 141 22.09 18.33 -0.51
N TRP A 142 21.73 19.13 -1.50
CA TRP A 142 21.98 20.58 -1.47
C TRP A 142 21.33 21.24 -0.26
N ALA A 143 20.08 20.91 0.05
CA ALA A 143 19.39 21.46 1.22
C ALA A 143 20.05 21.01 2.55
N LEU A 144 20.45 19.74 2.64
CA LEU A 144 21.14 19.19 3.82
C LEU A 144 22.52 19.82 4.02
N ASP A 145 23.24 20.12 2.95
CA ASP A 145 24.51 20.84 2.98
C ASP A 145 24.32 22.28 3.47
N ALA A 146 23.30 22.98 2.98
CA ALA A 146 22.96 24.34 3.41
C ALA A 146 22.57 24.40 4.90
N LEU A 147 21.96 23.34 5.45
CA LEU A 147 21.59 23.21 6.84
C LEU A 147 22.71 22.65 7.74
N GLY A 148 23.82 22.20 7.17
CA GLY A 148 24.93 21.56 7.90
C GLY A 148 24.59 20.14 8.41
N TRP A 149 23.56 19.49 7.87
CA TRP A 149 23.08 18.18 8.33
C TRP A 149 23.64 16.98 7.58
N ARG A 150 24.57 17.21 6.65
CA ARG A 150 25.18 16.13 5.85
C ARG A 150 25.85 15.06 6.71
N GLY A 151 26.55 15.47 7.78
CA GLY A 151 27.19 14.53 8.72
C GLY A 151 26.19 13.65 9.45
N ALA A 152 25.07 14.23 9.88
CA ALA A 152 23.99 13.48 10.52
C ALA A 152 23.36 12.47 9.55
N LEU A 153 23.12 12.85 8.30
CA LEU A 153 22.62 11.93 7.27
C LEU A 153 23.60 10.76 7.06
N GLN A 154 24.92 11.06 6.94
CA GLN A 154 25.94 10.01 6.76
C GLN A 154 25.95 9.02 7.92
N ALA A 155 25.85 9.50 9.15
CA ALA A 155 25.76 8.63 10.35
C ALA A 155 24.52 7.71 10.28
N VAL A 156 23.38 8.22 9.81
CA VAL A 156 22.15 7.43 9.64
C VAL A 156 22.31 6.40 8.52
N LEU A 157 22.93 6.76 7.39
CA LEU A 157 23.13 5.85 6.25
C LEU A 157 24.08 4.68 6.59
N GLN A 158 25.00 4.86 7.56
CA GLN A 158 25.89 3.80 8.00
C GLN A 158 25.22 2.73 8.89
N LEU A 159 23.97 2.94 9.32
CA LEU A 159 23.24 1.95 10.09
C LEU A 159 22.93 0.71 9.22
N PRO A 160 23.20 -0.52 9.74
CA PRO A 160 23.08 -1.75 8.94
C PRO A 160 21.70 -1.97 8.31
N VAL A 161 20.62 -1.54 8.98
CA VAL A 161 19.23 -1.68 8.51
C VAL A 161 18.91 -0.69 7.37
N ILE A 162 19.54 0.49 7.41
CA ILE A 162 19.31 1.55 6.43
C ILE A 162 20.13 1.30 5.17
N GLY A 163 21.40 0.98 5.33
CA GLY A 163 22.33 0.59 4.26
C GLY A 163 22.42 1.60 3.12
N GLY A 164 23.55 1.66 2.47
CA GLY A 164 23.77 2.46 1.25
C GLY A 164 24.62 3.69 1.46
N ASP A 165 25.39 4.05 0.42
CA ASP A 165 26.31 5.20 0.44
C ASP A 165 25.59 6.53 0.22
N THR A 166 24.38 6.46 -0.34
CA THR A 166 23.55 7.63 -0.67
C THR A 166 22.07 7.36 -0.31
N LEU A 167 21.28 8.41 -0.22
CA LEU A 167 19.82 8.25 -0.09
C LEU A 167 19.24 7.42 -1.24
N ALA A 168 19.69 7.63 -2.48
CA ALA A 168 19.19 6.89 -3.64
C ALA A 168 19.48 5.38 -3.56
N THR A 169 20.56 4.97 -2.89
CA THR A 169 20.98 3.57 -2.75
C THR A 169 20.63 2.97 -1.37
N SER A 170 19.86 3.67 -0.54
CA SER A 170 19.53 3.25 0.82
C SER A 170 18.09 2.81 0.99
N ASN A 171 17.81 1.98 2.00
CA ASN A 171 16.44 1.66 2.42
C ASN A 171 15.67 2.87 2.93
N LEU A 172 16.37 3.88 3.49
CA LEU A 172 15.77 5.15 3.88
C LEU A 172 15.21 5.89 2.66
N GLY A 173 15.97 5.99 1.58
CA GLY A 173 15.49 6.60 0.34
C GLY A 173 14.29 5.87 -0.23
N ARG A 174 14.33 4.53 -0.26
CA ARG A 174 13.19 3.69 -0.67
C ARG A 174 11.94 3.95 0.20
N PHE A 175 12.12 4.01 1.50
CA PHE A 175 11.06 4.35 2.46
C PHE A 175 10.45 5.72 2.19
N LEU A 176 11.25 6.75 1.93
CA LEU A 176 10.79 8.11 1.64
C LEU A 176 9.96 8.14 0.35
N VAL A 177 10.43 7.46 -0.70
CA VAL A 177 9.71 7.39 -1.99
C VAL A 177 8.37 6.71 -1.83
N PHE A 178 8.32 5.55 -1.20
CA PHE A 178 7.07 4.84 -0.93
C PHE A 178 6.12 5.66 -0.07
N THR A 179 6.62 6.28 1.00
CA THR A 179 5.82 7.13 1.87
C THR A 179 5.19 8.28 1.09
N TYR A 180 5.95 8.96 0.23
CA TYR A 180 5.43 10.03 -0.62
C TYR A 180 4.35 9.53 -1.59
N ILE A 181 4.59 8.41 -2.27
CA ILE A 181 3.69 7.89 -3.29
C ILE A 181 2.37 7.41 -2.69
N TRP A 182 2.43 6.75 -1.52
CA TRP A 182 1.26 6.14 -0.88
C TRP A 182 0.57 7.05 0.15
N LEU A 183 1.14 8.22 0.48
CA LEU A 183 0.57 9.18 1.44
C LEU A 183 -0.90 9.55 1.12
N PRO A 184 -1.31 9.81 -0.12
CA PRO A 184 -2.69 10.11 -0.45
C PRO A 184 -3.68 9.01 -0.03
N PHE A 185 -3.29 7.76 -0.21
CA PHE A 185 -4.12 6.60 0.15
C PHE A 185 -4.30 6.45 1.66
N MET A 186 -3.41 7.05 2.46
CA MET A 186 -3.53 7.11 3.91
C MET A 186 -4.33 8.33 4.37
N VAL A 187 -4.03 9.50 3.84
CA VAL A 187 -4.63 10.78 4.28
C VAL A 187 -6.14 10.80 4.03
N LEU A 188 -6.58 10.40 2.83
CA LEU A 188 -7.99 10.53 2.45
C LEU A 188 -8.95 9.71 3.32
N PRO A 189 -8.72 8.41 3.58
CA PRO A 189 -9.59 7.65 4.47
C PRO A 189 -9.57 8.17 5.92
N ILE A 190 -8.41 8.62 6.41
CA ILE A 190 -8.30 9.21 7.75
C ILE A 190 -9.09 10.50 7.82
N GLN A 191 -8.93 11.40 6.85
CA GLN A 191 -9.67 12.65 6.78
C GLN A 191 -11.18 12.40 6.74
N ALA A 192 -11.65 11.50 5.87
CA ALA A 192 -13.06 11.15 5.78
C ALA A 192 -13.62 10.56 7.08
N ALA A 193 -12.82 9.80 7.83
CA ALA A 193 -13.22 9.28 9.13
C ALA A 193 -13.28 10.38 10.19
N ILE A 194 -12.30 11.28 10.24
CA ILE A 194 -12.27 12.41 11.19
C ILE A 194 -13.42 13.38 10.90
N GLU A 195 -13.73 13.68 9.65
CA GLU A 195 -14.84 14.58 9.28
C GLU A 195 -16.22 14.06 9.69
N ARG A 196 -16.36 12.75 9.89
CA ARG A 196 -17.59 12.13 10.41
C ARG A 196 -17.73 12.27 11.93
N VAL A 197 -16.67 12.65 12.65
CA VAL A 197 -16.72 12.83 14.12
C VAL A 197 -17.50 14.10 14.42
N PRO A 198 -18.66 14.00 15.12
CA PRO A 198 -19.45 15.17 15.47
C PRO A 198 -18.67 16.12 16.39
N ALA A 199 -18.62 17.41 16.04
CA ALA A 199 -17.89 18.42 16.81
C ALA A 199 -18.37 18.53 18.27
N ASN A 200 -19.65 18.26 18.54
CA ASN A 200 -20.22 18.25 19.88
C ASN A 200 -19.60 17.20 20.80
N LEU A 201 -19.09 16.08 20.30
CA LEU A 201 -18.38 15.09 21.12
C LEU A 201 -17.04 15.64 21.63
N LEU A 202 -16.35 16.42 20.82
CA LEU A 202 -15.08 17.06 21.21
C LEU A 202 -15.35 18.17 22.25
N LEU A 203 -16.41 18.97 22.06
CA LEU A 203 -16.84 19.98 23.02
C LEU A 203 -17.26 19.37 24.35
N ALA A 204 -18.12 18.34 24.32
CA ALA A 204 -18.57 17.63 25.53
C ALA A 204 -17.40 17.01 26.31
N SER A 205 -16.36 16.51 25.63
CA SER A 205 -15.14 16.04 26.30
C SER A 205 -14.44 17.18 27.04
N GLY A 206 -14.39 18.38 26.45
CA GLY A 206 -13.85 19.60 27.12
C GLY A 206 -14.69 20.02 28.33
N ASP A 207 -16.01 20.02 28.21
CA ASP A 207 -16.95 20.38 29.29
C ASP A 207 -16.82 19.43 30.50
N LEU A 208 -16.49 18.15 30.23
CA LEU A 208 -16.19 17.15 31.26
C LEU A 208 -14.78 17.27 31.84
N GLY A 209 -14.01 18.31 31.48
CA GLY A 209 -12.66 18.54 31.95
C GLY A 209 -11.58 17.68 31.26
N GLY A 210 -11.89 17.10 30.11
CA GLY A 210 -10.96 16.31 29.31
C GLY A 210 -9.80 17.15 28.78
N ARG A 211 -8.57 16.73 29.05
CA ARG A 211 -7.37 17.33 28.45
C ARG A 211 -7.25 16.96 26.96
N PRO A 212 -6.55 17.74 26.12
CA PRO A 212 -6.44 17.47 24.68
C PRO A 212 -5.99 16.03 24.34
N LEU A 213 -5.03 15.49 25.08
CA LEU A 213 -4.54 14.12 24.90
C LEU A 213 -5.60 13.07 25.31
N GLN A 214 -6.41 13.37 26.32
CA GLN A 214 -7.51 12.48 26.74
C GLN A 214 -8.62 12.47 25.70
N THR A 215 -9.03 13.64 25.20
CA THR A 215 -9.97 13.77 24.09
C THR A 215 -9.49 13.05 22.84
N PHE A 216 -8.21 13.22 22.49
CA PHE A 216 -7.61 12.49 21.39
C PHE A 216 -7.71 10.97 21.58
N ARG A 217 -7.24 10.46 22.72
CA ARG A 217 -7.15 9.00 22.96
C ARG A 217 -8.51 8.32 23.14
N HIS A 218 -9.49 8.99 23.77
CA HIS A 218 -10.76 8.37 24.15
C HIS A 218 -11.93 8.72 23.21
N VAL A 219 -11.83 9.81 22.44
CA VAL A 219 -12.88 10.24 21.53
C VAL A 219 -12.42 10.18 20.10
N LEU A 220 -11.38 10.94 19.73
CA LEU A 220 -10.99 11.10 18.34
C LEU A 220 -10.36 9.83 17.76
N TRP A 221 -9.37 9.26 18.45
CA TRP A 221 -8.65 8.08 17.95
C TRP A 221 -9.55 6.87 17.69
N PRO A 222 -10.44 6.44 18.61
CA PRO A 222 -11.33 5.32 18.35
C PRO A 222 -12.26 5.53 17.16
N LEU A 223 -12.76 6.76 16.96
CA LEU A 223 -13.65 7.11 15.85
C LEU A 223 -12.93 7.29 14.53
N ALA A 224 -11.68 7.74 14.56
CA ALA A 224 -10.82 7.86 13.36
C ALA A 224 -10.12 6.54 12.99
N PHE A 225 -9.99 5.59 13.91
CA PHE A 225 -9.27 4.33 13.73
C PHE A 225 -9.71 3.52 12.51
N PRO A 226 -11.00 3.39 12.17
CA PRO A 226 -11.43 2.73 10.94
C PRO A 226 -10.86 3.37 9.68
N GLY A 227 -10.69 4.70 9.65
CA GLY A 227 -10.04 5.42 8.55
C GLY A 227 -8.54 5.11 8.46
N VAL A 228 -7.85 5.02 9.60
CA VAL A 228 -6.44 4.61 9.66
C VAL A 228 -6.29 3.19 9.11
N VAL A 229 -7.15 2.27 9.52
CA VAL A 229 -7.11 0.88 9.01
C VAL A 229 -7.40 0.84 7.51
N ALA A 230 -8.41 1.56 7.03
CA ALA A 230 -8.71 1.62 5.61
C ALA A 230 -7.51 2.13 4.78
N GLY A 231 -6.88 3.24 5.20
CA GLY A 231 -5.67 3.76 4.55
C GLY A 231 -4.49 2.79 4.62
N SER A 232 -4.30 2.13 5.75
CA SER A 232 -3.20 1.19 5.95
C SER A 232 -3.35 -0.09 5.12
N ILE A 233 -4.56 -0.56 4.82
CA ILE A 233 -4.79 -1.66 3.89
C ILE A 233 -4.23 -1.32 2.50
N PHE A 234 -4.49 -0.11 1.99
CA PHE A 234 -3.97 0.32 0.70
C PHE A 234 -2.45 0.45 0.72
N THR A 235 -1.90 1.21 1.67
CA THR A 235 -0.45 1.47 1.72
C THR A 235 0.35 0.18 1.90
N PHE A 236 -0.09 -0.72 2.78
CA PHE A 236 0.54 -2.00 3.02
C PHE A 236 0.50 -2.89 1.77
N SER A 237 -0.69 -3.07 1.17
CA SER A 237 -0.87 -3.94 0.00
C SER A 237 -0.10 -3.44 -1.22
N LEU A 238 -0.14 -2.13 -1.48
CA LEU A 238 0.57 -1.53 -2.61
C LEU A 238 2.09 -1.64 -2.45
N THR A 239 2.62 -1.50 -1.23
CA THR A 239 4.05 -1.67 -0.97
C THR A 239 4.50 -3.11 -1.12
N LEU A 240 3.68 -4.10 -0.71
CA LEU A 240 4.02 -5.53 -0.85
C LEU A 240 4.17 -5.98 -2.30
N GLY A 241 3.34 -5.44 -3.19
CA GLY A 241 3.32 -5.85 -4.61
C GLY A 241 4.18 -5.00 -5.54
N ASP A 242 4.79 -3.93 -5.03
CA ASP A 242 5.56 -3.02 -5.88
C ASP A 242 6.90 -3.61 -6.32
N TYR A 243 7.21 -3.48 -7.60
CA TYR A 243 8.50 -3.91 -8.16
C TYR A 243 9.31 -2.74 -8.73
N ILE A 244 8.67 -1.62 -9.06
CA ILE A 244 9.33 -0.50 -9.76
C ILE A 244 10.23 0.28 -8.80
N ILE A 245 9.71 0.67 -7.64
CA ILE A 245 10.51 1.43 -6.67
C ILE A 245 11.70 0.63 -6.15
N PRO A 246 11.56 -0.65 -5.73
CA PRO A 246 12.71 -1.45 -5.34
C PRO A 246 13.76 -1.67 -6.44
N GLN A 247 13.37 -1.59 -7.70
CA GLN A 247 14.28 -1.71 -8.83
C GLN A 247 15.10 -0.43 -9.08
N LEU A 248 14.53 0.74 -8.75
CA LEU A 248 15.13 2.04 -9.06
C LEU A 248 15.81 2.70 -7.86
N VAL A 249 15.33 2.45 -6.65
CA VAL A 249 15.76 3.12 -5.42
C VAL A 249 16.07 2.10 -4.33
N GLY A 250 17.17 2.34 -3.61
CA GLY A 250 17.61 1.55 -2.48
C GLY A 250 18.76 0.59 -2.79
N PRO A 251 19.21 -0.18 -1.78
CA PRO A 251 20.33 -1.11 -1.96
C PRO A 251 19.94 -2.26 -2.88
N SER A 252 20.96 -2.89 -3.48
CA SER A 252 20.78 -4.09 -4.28
C SER A 252 20.09 -5.18 -3.44
N GLY A 253 19.02 -5.74 -3.94
CA GLY A 253 18.26 -6.80 -3.27
C GLY A 253 16.86 -6.90 -3.83
N LEU A 254 16.38 -8.13 -3.95
CA LEU A 254 15.06 -8.40 -4.49
C LEU A 254 13.98 -8.18 -3.42
N TYR A 255 12.84 -7.74 -3.88
CA TYR A 255 11.56 -7.70 -3.17
C TYR A 255 10.60 -8.69 -3.82
N ILE A 256 9.49 -9.01 -3.18
CA ILE A 256 8.51 -9.97 -3.72
C ILE A 256 8.09 -9.56 -5.13
N GLY A 257 7.74 -8.30 -5.36
CA GLY A 257 7.36 -7.80 -6.69
C GLY A 257 8.45 -7.98 -7.74
N ASN A 258 9.72 -7.70 -7.41
CA ASN A 258 10.85 -7.93 -8.32
C ASN A 258 11.05 -9.43 -8.59
N MET A 259 10.90 -10.27 -7.56
CA MET A 259 11.05 -11.72 -7.72
C MET A 259 9.98 -12.29 -8.66
N VAL A 260 8.72 -11.90 -8.47
CA VAL A 260 7.62 -12.27 -9.36
C VAL A 260 7.91 -11.82 -10.80
N TYR A 261 8.31 -10.56 -10.97
CA TYR A 261 8.65 -10.00 -12.29
C TYR A 261 9.78 -10.78 -12.97
N THR A 262 10.86 -11.09 -12.23
CA THR A 262 12.01 -11.83 -12.76
C THR A 262 11.66 -13.28 -13.09
N MET A 263 10.94 -13.98 -12.20
CA MET A 263 10.55 -15.37 -12.41
C MET A 263 9.61 -15.51 -13.59
N GLN A 264 8.62 -14.63 -13.72
CA GLN A 264 7.66 -14.69 -14.83
C GLN A 264 8.24 -14.15 -16.14
N GLY A 265 8.92 -12.99 -16.11
CA GLY A 265 9.29 -12.26 -17.30
C GLY A 265 10.66 -12.62 -17.86
N THR A 266 11.63 -12.99 -16.99
CA THR A 266 13.02 -13.25 -17.41
C THR A 266 13.33 -14.74 -17.46
N ILE A 267 12.91 -15.49 -16.45
CA ILE A 267 13.23 -16.92 -16.33
C ILE A 267 12.15 -17.79 -16.97
N GLY A 268 10.88 -17.31 -16.99
CA GLY A 268 9.76 -18.09 -17.49
C GLY A 268 9.19 -19.08 -16.46
N ASN A 269 9.71 -19.10 -15.23
CA ASN A 269 9.25 -19.97 -14.15
C ASN A 269 7.96 -19.42 -13.52
N ILE A 270 6.84 -19.58 -14.23
CA ILE A 270 5.51 -19.14 -13.80
C ILE A 270 5.08 -19.80 -12.47
N PRO A 271 5.32 -21.12 -12.23
CA PRO A 271 4.97 -21.77 -10.96
C PRO A 271 5.61 -21.10 -9.74
N MET A 272 6.90 -20.77 -9.81
CA MET A 272 7.59 -20.10 -8.71
C MET A 272 7.12 -18.64 -8.55
N ALA A 273 6.87 -17.92 -9.64
CA ALA A 273 6.26 -16.58 -9.60
C ALA A 273 4.88 -16.61 -8.94
N ALA A 274 4.06 -17.60 -9.26
CA ALA A 274 2.75 -17.81 -8.65
C ALA A 274 2.85 -18.12 -7.15
N ALA A 275 3.81 -18.96 -6.73
CA ALA A 275 4.06 -19.24 -5.32
C ALA A 275 4.46 -17.96 -4.55
N PHE A 276 5.33 -17.10 -5.11
CA PHE A 276 5.65 -15.80 -4.51
C PHE A 276 4.43 -14.88 -4.44
N THR A 277 3.53 -14.94 -5.43
CA THR A 277 2.28 -14.14 -5.43
C THR A 277 1.32 -14.58 -4.33
N CYS A 278 1.33 -15.84 -3.90
CA CYS A 278 0.55 -16.29 -2.76
C CYS A 278 0.94 -15.58 -1.44
N VAL A 279 2.22 -15.18 -1.29
CA VAL A 279 2.72 -14.59 -0.04
C VAL A 279 2.01 -13.26 0.31
N PRO A 280 1.95 -12.25 -0.56
CA PRO A 280 1.19 -11.03 -0.30
C PRO A 280 -0.29 -11.31 0.00
N ILE A 281 -0.91 -12.25 -0.71
CA ILE A 281 -2.33 -12.61 -0.50
C ILE A 281 -2.53 -13.13 0.92
N VAL A 282 -1.67 -14.03 1.39
CA VAL A 282 -1.72 -14.57 2.76
C VAL A 282 -1.47 -13.46 3.77
N LEU A 283 -0.46 -12.63 3.57
CA LEU A 283 -0.13 -11.53 4.48
C LEU A 283 -1.27 -10.51 4.59
N ILE A 284 -1.89 -10.12 3.45
CA ILE A 284 -3.03 -9.21 3.44
C ILE A 284 -4.24 -9.86 4.12
N THR A 285 -4.48 -11.16 3.90
CA THR A 285 -5.58 -11.88 4.56
C THR A 285 -5.40 -11.91 6.08
N ILE A 286 -4.19 -12.18 6.57
CA ILE A 286 -3.84 -12.13 7.99
C ILE A 286 -4.05 -10.71 8.54
N TYR A 287 -3.56 -9.71 7.80
CA TYR A 287 -3.72 -8.31 8.17
C TYR A 287 -5.20 -7.91 8.30
N LEU A 288 -6.04 -8.25 7.31
CA LEU A 288 -7.49 -8.00 7.35
C LEU A 288 -8.19 -8.72 8.50
N ALA A 289 -7.80 -9.96 8.78
CA ALA A 289 -8.33 -10.71 9.92
C ALA A 289 -7.98 -10.04 11.26
N MET A 290 -6.75 -9.54 11.41
CA MET A 290 -6.35 -8.76 12.59
C MET A 290 -7.11 -7.43 12.69
N ALA A 291 -7.24 -6.69 11.60
CA ALA A 291 -7.97 -5.42 11.53
C ALA A 291 -9.45 -5.61 11.94
N ARG A 292 -10.07 -6.70 11.47
CA ARG A 292 -11.44 -7.06 11.86
C ARG A 292 -11.55 -7.34 13.36
N ARG A 293 -10.61 -8.07 13.96
CA ARG A 293 -10.61 -8.35 15.42
C ARG A 293 -10.43 -7.08 16.25
N LEU A 294 -9.72 -6.09 15.73
CA LEU A 294 -9.52 -4.79 16.37
C LEU A 294 -10.74 -3.85 16.21
N GLY A 295 -11.84 -4.33 15.63
CA GLY A 295 -13.07 -3.56 15.51
C GLY A 295 -13.09 -2.51 14.42
N ALA A 296 -12.10 -2.53 13.50
CA ALA A 296 -12.00 -1.54 12.43
C ALA A 296 -13.21 -1.50 11.48
N PHE A 297 -13.96 -2.59 11.40
CA PHE A 297 -15.16 -2.70 10.55
C PHE A 297 -16.47 -2.52 11.31
N ASN A 298 -16.45 -2.31 12.64
CA ASN A 298 -17.67 -2.16 13.44
C ASN A 298 -18.32 -0.77 13.27
N ALA A 299 -17.63 0.16 12.62
CA ALA A 299 -18.10 1.52 12.38
C ALA A 299 -18.53 1.78 10.90
N LEU A 300 -18.51 0.74 10.07
CA LEU A 300 -19.05 0.74 8.71
C LEU A 300 -20.48 0.20 8.69
#